data_f95f5a8a5235c71e375b10e476b19f35
#
_entry.id   f95f5a8a5235c71e375b10e476b19f35
#
_cell.length_a   1.000
_cell.length_b   1.000
_cell.length_c   1.000
_cell.angle_alpha   90.00
_cell.angle_beta   90.00
_cell.angle_gamma   90.00
#
_symmetry.space_group_name_H-M   'P 1'
#
loop_
_entity.id
_entity.type
_entity.pdbx_description
1 polymer ?
#
loop_
_entity_poly.entity_id
_entity_poly.type
_entity_poly.pdbx_seq_one_letter_code
_entity_poly.pdbx_strand_id
1 'polypeptide(L)'
;MKINRTQWIDYEQCKLDLVGKNVLIVDEVDDTRTTLHYALHELEKDAKEQAEAKGIDVSKIPEMKTNFGIFVLHDKLKPKKADLPDEILLDENRYFAAKQVPDKWYAYPWESTDIVYHTKMAIKQGNDIFFENEDEI
;
A
#
# COMPACT_ATOMS: atom_id res chain seq x y z
N MET A 1 -14.11 -13.88 1.15
CA MET A 1 -14.70 -12.68 0.52
C MET A 1 -14.07 -12.50 -0.86
N LYS A 2 -14.89 -12.36 -1.89
CA LYS A 2 -14.39 -12.10 -3.24
C LYS A 2 -14.14 -10.60 -3.40
N ILE A 3 -12.90 -10.21 -3.70
CA ILE A 3 -12.54 -8.82 -3.97
C ILE A 3 -12.66 -8.57 -5.47
N ASN A 4 -13.32 -7.49 -5.84
CA ASN A 4 -13.46 -7.07 -7.23
C ASN A 4 -13.03 -5.62 -7.37
N ARG A 5 -12.58 -5.25 -8.57
CA ARG A 5 -12.32 -3.86 -8.91
C ARG A 5 -13.65 -3.10 -8.95
N THR A 6 -13.81 -2.11 -8.08
CA THR A 6 -14.94 -1.16 -8.11
C THR A 6 -14.55 0.16 -8.75
N GLN A 7 -13.29 0.55 -8.56
CA GLN A 7 -12.65 1.69 -9.20
C GLN A 7 -11.22 1.31 -9.54
N TRP A 8 -10.74 1.70 -10.71
CA TRP A 8 -9.41 1.35 -11.14
C TRP A 8 -8.76 2.47 -11.95
N ILE A 9 -7.48 2.34 -12.22
CA ILE A 9 -6.70 3.29 -12.99
C ILE A 9 -7.17 3.27 -14.45
N ASP A 10 -7.50 4.44 -14.98
CA ASP A 10 -7.68 4.65 -16.42
C ASP A 10 -6.34 5.05 -17.03
N TYR A 11 -5.63 4.05 -17.55
CA TYR A 11 -4.28 4.24 -18.08
C TYR A 11 -4.23 5.16 -19.29
N GLU A 12 -5.28 5.19 -20.12
CA GLU A 12 -5.37 6.07 -21.29
C GLU A 12 -5.56 7.52 -20.87
N GLN A 13 -6.49 7.78 -19.97
CA GLN A 13 -6.78 9.13 -19.49
C GLN A 13 -5.60 9.71 -18.69
N CYS A 14 -4.99 8.90 -17.85
CA CYS A 14 -3.82 9.31 -17.05
C CYS A 14 -2.52 9.34 -17.86
N LYS A 15 -2.52 8.82 -19.09
CA LYS A 15 -1.32 8.62 -19.93
C LYS A 15 -0.23 7.88 -19.17
N LEU A 16 -0.64 6.87 -18.41
CA LEU A 16 0.22 6.08 -17.55
C LEU A 16 0.52 4.73 -18.19
N ASP A 17 1.80 4.38 -18.18
CA ASP A 17 2.30 3.08 -18.61
C ASP A 17 3.12 2.49 -17.45
N LEU A 18 2.82 1.27 -17.08
CA LEU A 18 3.51 0.57 -15.98
C LEU A 18 4.85 -0.06 -16.40
N VAL A 19 5.04 -0.30 -17.70
CA VAL A 19 6.23 -1.00 -18.21
C VAL A 19 7.51 -0.22 -17.87
N GLY A 20 8.43 -0.88 -17.20
CA GLY A 20 9.72 -0.29 -16.80
C GLY A 20 9.62 0.74 -15.67
N LYS A 21 8.49 0.83 -14.98
CA LYS A 21 8.26 1.79 -13.90
C LYS A 21 8.44 1.16 -12.53
N ASN A 22 8.75 2.00 -11.56
CA ASN A 22 8.67 1.67 -10.15
C ASN A 22 7.32 2.12 -9.61
N VAL A 23 6.55 1.20 -9.08
CA VAL A 23 5.17 1.44 -8.59
C VAL A 23 5.12 1.18 -7.10
N LEU A 24 4.70 2.18 -6.34
CA LEU A 24 4.50 2.07 -4.89
C LEU A 24 3.02 1.95 -4.58
N ILE A 25 2.63 0.85 -3.95
CA ILE A 25 1.29 0.66 -3.41
C ILE A 25 1.26 1.26 -2.01
N VAL A 26 0.37 2.20 -1.76
CA VAL A 26 0.23 2.89 -0.48
C VAL A 26 -1.14 2.57 0.11
N ASP A 27 -1.15 2.09 1.34
CA ASP A 27 -2.37 1.82 2.09
C ASP A 27 -2.17 2.22 3.57
N GLU A 28 -3.26 2.43 4.29
CA GLU A 28 -3.17 2.80 5.71
C GLU A 28 -2.83 1.61 6.60
N VAL A 29 -3.32 0.41 6.26
CA VAL A 29 -3.18 -0.74 7.15
C VAL A 29 -2.98 -2.05 6.37
N ASP A 30 -2.02 -2.84 6.83
CA ASP A 30 -1.86 -4.25 6.47
C ASP A 30 -2.51 -5.10 7.57
N ASP A 31 -3.75 -5.48 7.35
CA ASP A 31 -4.53 -6.28 8.30
C ASP A 31 -4.37 -7.78 7.99
N THR A 32 -5.21 -8.33 7.14
CA THR A 32 -5.11 -9.73 6.69
C THR A 32 -4.23 -9.91 5.46
N ARG A 33 -3.74 -8.82 4.87
CA ARG A 33 -2.97 -8.77 3.64
C ARG A 33 -3.76 -9.08 2.37
N THR A 34 -5.05 -9.33 2.49
CA THR A 34 -5.91 -9.72 1.37
C THR A 34 -6.01 -8.61 0.33
N THR A 35 -6.20 -7.36 0.75
CA THR A 35 -6.29 -6.21 -0.15
C THR A 35 -4.97 -5.91 -0.86
N LEU A 36 -3.85 -5.95 -0.14
CA LEU A 36 -2.52 -5.74 -0.71
C LEU A 36 -2.16 -6.82 -1.73
N HIS A 37 -2.42 -8.08 -1.40
CA HIS A 37 -2.22 -9.21 -2.31
C HIS A 37 -3.03 -9.03 -3.60
N TYR A 38 -4.31 -8.68 -3.48
CA TYR A 38 -5.18 -8.45 -4.62
C TYR A 38 -4.69 -7.28 -5.48
N ALA A 39 -4.37 -6.14 -4.86
CA ALA A 39 -3.90 -4.95 -5.58
C ALA A 39 -2.60 -5.22 -6.34
N LEU A 40 -1.64 -5.88 -5.70
CA LEU A 40 -0.38 -6.25 -6.34
C LEU A 40 -0.61 -7.19 -7.52
N HIS A 41 -1.41 -8.24 -7.33
CA HIS A 41 -1.71 -9.22 -8.37
C HIS A 41 -2.37 -8.57 -9.60
N GLU A 42 -3.32 -7.67 -9.38
CA GLU A 42 -4.01 -6.95 -10.46
C GLU A 42 -3.08 -5.98 -11.20
N LEU A 43 -2.19 -5.30 -10.49
CA LEU A 43 -1.20 -4.42 -11.11
C LEU A 43 -0.12 -5.20 -11.88
N GLU A 44 0.33 -6.31 -11.36
CA GLU A 44 1.27 -7.21 -12.07
C GLU A 44 0.64 -7.73 -13.37
N LYS A 45 -0.63 -8.11 -13.33
CA LYS A 45 -1.39 -8.53 -14.50
C LYS A 45 -1.48 -7.40 -15.53
N ASP A 46 -1.81 -6.18 -15.11
CA ASP A 46 -1.89 -5.02 -16.00
C ASP A 46 -0.53 -4.70 -16.63
N ALA A 47 0.54 -4.73 -15.85
CA ALA A 47 1.90 -4.51 -16.36
C ALA A 47 2.30 -5.56 -17.40
N LYS A 48 1.95 -6.82 -17.17
CA LYS A 48 2.21 -7.92 -18.10
C LYS A 48 1.44 -7.71 -19.41
N GLU A 49 0.17 -7.39 -19.33
CA GLU A 49 -0.68 -7.12 -20.51
C GLU A 49 -0.15 -5.93 -21.32
N GLN A 50 0.31 -4.87 -20.67
CA GLN A 50 0.89 -3.70 -21.33
C GLN A 50 2.21 -4.04 -22.03
N ALA A 51 3.08 -4.84 -21.42
CA ALA A 51 4.31 -5.29 -22.03
C ALA A 51 4.05 -6.17 -23.26
N GLU A 52 3.12 -7.10 -23.15
CA GLU A 52 2.72 -7.97 -24.27
C GLU A 52 2.14 -7.16 -25.44
N ALA A 53 1.30 -6.15 -25.17
CA ALA A 53 0.73 -5.27 -26.17
C ALA A 53 1.81 -4.46 -26.92
N LYS A 54 2.94 -4.19 -26.29
CA LYS A 54 4.10 -3.50 -26.89
C LYS A 54 5.10 -4.46 -27.55
N GLY A 55 4.87 -5.75 -27.48
CA GLY A 55 5.83 -6.76 -27.98
C GLY A 55 7.11 -6.84 -27.17
N ILE A 56 7.08 -6.44 -25.90
CA ILE A 56 8.25 -6.43 -25.01
C ILE A 56 8.27 -7.73 -24.20
N ASP A 57 9.38 -8.46 -24.28
CA ASP A 57 9.67 -9.60 -23.43
C ASP A 57 10.57 -9.15 -22.28
N VAL A 58 9.99 -8.97 -21.10
CA VAL A 58 10.70 -8.47 -19.91
C VAL A 58 11.76 -9.45 -19.39
N SER A 59 11.67 -10.74 -19.76
CA SER A 59 12.71 -11.72 -19.43
C SER A 59 14.00 -11.46 -20.21
N LYS A 60 13.90 -10.86 -21.38
CA LYS A 60 15.04 -10.48 -22.23
C LYS A 60 15.51 -9.06 -22.04
N ILE A 61 14.62 -8.19 -21.55
CA ILE A 61 14.90 -6.76 -21.31
C ILE A 61 14.54 -6.44 -19.86
N PRO A 62 15.41 -6.79 -18.88
CA PRO A 62 15.10 -6.65 -17.44
C PRO A 62 14.77 -5.22 -17.01
N GLU A 63 15.31 -4.21 -17.67
CA GLU A 63 15.04 -2.79 -17.39
C GLU A 63 13.60 -2.38 -17.72
N MET A 64 12.88 -3.19 -18.50
CA MET A 64 11.46 -3.00 -18.81
C MET A 64 10.51 -3.70 -17.83
N LYS A 65 11.06 -4.43 -16.87
CA LYS A 65 10.28 -5.03 -15.79
C LYS A 65 9.70 -3.95 -14.90
N THR A 66 8.42 -4.06 -14.59
CA THR A 66 7.78 -3.21 -13.58
C THR A 66 8.15 -3.70 -12.19
N ASN A 67 8.66 -2.80 -11.35
CA ASN A 67 9.02 -3.10 -9.97
C ASN A 67 7.96 -2.54 -9.02
N PHE A 68 7.53 -3.36 -8.06
CA PHE A 68 6.52 -2.97 -7.09
C PHE A 68 7.12 -2.88 -5.68
N GLY A 69 6.71 -1.86 -4.96
CA GLY A 69 6.95 -1.72 -3.54
C GLY A 69 5.63 -1.47 -2.81
N ILE A 70 5.64 -1.62 -1.50
CA ILE A 70 4.47 -1.45 -0.65
C ILE A 70 4.84 -0.56 0.53
N PHE A 71 4.01 0.42 0.83
CA PHE A 71 4.09 1.23 2.02
C PHE A 71 2.75 1.23 2.75
N VAL A 72 2.78 0.91 4.04
CA VAL A 72 1.63 0.99 4.94
C VAL A 72 1.98 1.79 6.18
N LEU A 73 1.01 2.49 6.76
CA LEU A 73 1.20 3.17 8.03
C LEU A 73 1.28 2.15 9.17
N HIS A 74 0.37 1.20 9.19
CA HIS A 74 0.28 0.19 10.23
C HIS A 74 0.33 -1.22 9.66
N ASP A 75 1.26 -2.01 10.16
CA ASP A 75 1.25 -3.46 10.00
C ASP A 75 0.73 -4.09 11.30
N LYS A 76 -0.46 -4.67 11.26
CA LYS A 76 -1.04 -5.36 12.41
C LYS A 76 -0.31 -6.68 12.66
N LEU A 77 0.11 -6.88 13.89
CA LEU A 77 0.79 -8.10 14.33
C LEU A 77 -0.23 -9.22 14.50
N LYS A 78 -0.56 -9.86 13.39
CA LYS A 78 -1.50 -10.97 13.34
C LYS A 78 -1.17 -11.91 12.18
N PRO A 79 -1.65 -13.16 12.20
CA PRO A 79 -1.53 -14.06 11.05
C PRO A 79 -2.16 -13.46 9.80
N LYS A 80 -1.45 -13.53 8.68
CA LYS A 80 -1.92 -13.03 7.40
C LYS A 80 -2.67 -14.14 6.66
N LYS A 81 -3.74 -13.78 5.96
CA LYS A 81 -4.55 -14.71 5.16
C LYS A 81 -4.10 -14.81 3.71
N ALA A 82 -3.27 -13.90 3.26
CA ALA A 82 -2.71 -13.87 1.94
C ALA A 82 -1.21 -13.57 2.02
N ASP A 83 -0.48 -13.95 0.98
CA ASP A 83 0.97 -13.78 0.90
C ASP A 83 1.35 -12.66 -0.07
N LEU A 84 2.52 -12.11 0.16
CA LEU A 84 3.22 -11.25 -0.79
C LEU A 84 4.48 -11.98 -1.26
N PRO A 85 4.99 -11.71 -2.47
CA PRO A 85 6.20 -12.32 -2.98
C PRO A 85 7.41 -12.10 -2.07
N ASP A 86 8.25 -13.11 -1.91
CA ASP A 86 9.50 -13.00 -1.16
C ASP A 86 10.44 -11.93 -1.73
N GLU A 87 10.40 -11.69 -3.03
CA GLU A 87 11.12 -10.61 -3.68
C GLU A 87 10.82 -9.25 -3.03
N ILE A 88 9.56 -8.99 -2.68
CA ILE A 88 9.14 -7.75 -2.03
C ILE A 88 9.42 -7.77 -0.53
N LEU A 89 9.10 -8.86 0.14
CA LEU A 89 9.20 -8.96 1.61
C LEU A 89 10.63 -9.13 2.10
N LEU A 90 11.45 -9.92 1.42
CA LEU A 90 12.72 -10.42 1.90
C LEU A 90 13.91 -9.99 1.04
N ASP A 91 13.87 -10.32 -0.25
CA ASP A 91 15.05 -10.24 -1.11
C ASP A 91 15.48 -8.81 -1.39
N GLU A 92 14.55 -7.93 -1.75
CA GLU A 92 14.82 -6.53 -2.08
C GLU A 92 14.29 -5.55 -1.03
N ASN A 93 13.64 -6.06 0.00
CA ASN A 93 13.12 -5.27 1.13
C ASN A 93 12.30 -4.06 0.65
N ARG A 94 11.32 -4.32 -0.20
CA ARG A 94 10.42 -3.30 -0.78
C ARG A 94 9.06 -3.20 -0.09
N TYR A 95 8.96 -3.72 1.13
CA TYR A 95 7.81 -3.59 2.01
C TYR A 95 8.20 -2.69 3.19
N PHE A 96 7.47 -1.58 3.34
CA PHE A 96 7.72 -0.59 4.37
C PHE A 96 6.47 -0.41 5.22
N ALA A 97 6.58 -0.66 6.52
CA ALA A 97 5.56 -0.31 7.50
C ALA A 97 6.10 0.79 8.41
N ALA A 98 5.37 1.89 8.54
CA ALA A 98 5.79 2.98 9.43
C ALA A 98 5.79 2.51 10.88
N LYS A 99 4.82 1.66 11.26
CA LYS A 99 4.71 1.10 12.60
C LYS A 99 4.07 -0.27 12.58
N GLN A 100 4.62 -1.20 13.36
CA GLN A 100 3.93 -2.44 13.70
C GLN A 100 3.05 -2.21 14.91
N VAL A 101 1.81 -2.68 14.86
CA VAL A 101 0.79 -2.41 15.87
C VAL A 101 0.05 -3.68 16.27
N PRO A 102 -0.52 -3.74 17.50
CA PRO A 102 -1.39 -4.83 17.90
C PRO A 102 -2.63 -4.93 17.01
N ASP A 103 -3.25 -6.11 16.99
CA ASP A 103 -4.51 -6.33 16.27
C ASP A 103 -5.67 -5.68 17.03
N LYS A 104 -5.87 -4.39 16.75
CA LYS A 104 -6.95 -3.56 17.30
C LYS A 104 -7.63 -2.78 16.18
N TRP A 105 -8.77 -2.19 16.47
CA TRP A 105 -9.40 -1.22 15.60
C TRP A 105 -8.68 0.12 15.68
N TYR A 106 -8.34 0.68 14.52
CA TYR A 106 -7.71 2.00 14.39
C TYR A 106 -8.61 2.92 13.61
N ALA A 107 -8.90 4.10 14.17
CA ALA A 107 -9.68 5.15 13.53
C ALA A 107 -8.71 6.15 12.90
N TYR A 108 -8.75 6.27 11.58
CA TYR A 108 -7.90 7.19 10.83
C TYR A 108 -8.59 8.54 10.64
N PRO A 109 -7.85 9.68 10.67
CA PRO A 109 -8.44 11.02 10.58
C PRO A 109 -9.27 11.24 9.31
N TRP A 110 -8.82 10.69 8.18
CA TRP A 110 -9.50 10.83 6.89
C TRP A 110 -10.82 10.05 6.79
N GLU A 111 -11.08 9.13 7.70
CA GLU A 111 -12.34 8.39 7.81
C GLU A 111 -13.34 9.09 8.75
N SER A 112 -12.90 10.11 9.47
CA SER A 112 -13.72 10.77 10.47
C SER A 112 -14.74 11.73 9.85
N THR A 113 -15.99 11.65 10.31
CA THR A 113 -17.04 12.61 9.98
C THR A 113 -17.03 13.82 10.93
N ASP A 114 -16.36 13.71 12.07
CA ASP A 114 -16.18 14.77 13.06
C ASP A 114 -14.71 14.79 13.51
N ILE A 115 -13.91 15.63 12.87
CA ILE A 115 -12.47 15.70 13.14
C ILE A 115 -12.16 16.27 14.52
N VAL A 116 -13.01 17.13 15.06
CA VAL A 116 -12.84 17.69 16.41
C VAL A 116 -12.99 16.59 17.46
N TYR A 117 -14.02 15.78 17.32
CA TYR A 117 -14.23 14.60 18.19
C TYR A 117 -13.06 13.61 18.07
N HIS A 118 -12.64 13.32 16.86
CA HIS A 118 -11.48 12.45 16.59
C HIS A 118 -10.22 12.94 17.30
N THR A 119 -9.93 14.24 17.18
CA THR A 119 -8.77 14.87 17.83
C THR A 119 -8.87 14.77 19.35
N LYS A 120 -10.04 15.06 19.92
CA LYS A 120 -10.27 14.93 21.38
C LYS A 120 -10.05 13.50 21.88
N MET A 121 -10.48 12.50 21.10
CA MET A 121 -10.28 11.11 21.47
C MET A 121 -8.80 10.70 21.36
N ALA A 122 -8.07 11.20 20.37
CA ALA A 122 -6.65 10.97 20.23
C ALA A 122 -5.86 11.54 21.42
N ILE A 123 -6.16 12.76 21.83
CA ILE A 123 -5.57 13.40 23.01
C ILE A 123 -5.85 12.57 24.27
N LYS A 124 -7.11 12.17 24.47
CA LYS A 124 -7.51 11.34 25.62
C LYS A 124 -6.76 10.01 25.69
N GLN A 125 -6.37 9.46 24.55
CA GLN A 125 -5.59 8.22 24.45
C GLN A 125 -4.09 8.44 24.57
N GLY A 126 -3.61 9.67 24.68
CA GLY A 126 -2.19 10.01 24.75
C GLY A 126 -1.48 9.91 23.39
N ASN A 127 -2.20 10.09 22.30
CA ASN A 127 -1.64 10.05 20.93
C ASN A 127 -1.22 11.42 20.40
N ASP A 128 -1.17 12.43 21.28
CA ASP A 128 -0.82 13.81 20.99
C ASP A 128 0.66 14.15 21.29
N ILE A 129 1.48 13.14 21.53
CA ILE A 129 2.91 13.27 21.90
C ILE A 129 3.70 14.13 20.89
N PHE A 130 3.26 14.20 19.66
CA PHE A 130 3.94 14.98 18.62
C PHE A 130 3.68 16.50 18.72
N PHE A 131 2.71 16.94 19.50
CA PHE A 131 2.38 18.35 19.68
C PHE A 131 3.03 18.98 20.93
N GLU A 132 3.51 18.17 21.87
CA GLU A 132 4.16 18.66 23.09
C GLU A 132 5.53 19.27 22.84
N ASN A 133 6.13 19.05 21.67
CA ASN A 133 7.48 19.50 21.33
C ASN A 133 7.51 20.77 20.44
N GLU A 134 6.37 21.33 20.06
CA GLU A 134 6.33 22.56 19.27
C GLU A 134 6.60 23.82 20.09
N ASP A 135 6.48 23.73 21.42
CA ASP A 135 6.76 24.85 22.34
C ASP A 135 8.24 24.90 22.79
N GLU A 136 9.09 23.97 22.35
CA GLU A 136 10.53 23.93 22.68
C GLU A 136 11.45 24.37 21.52
N ILE A 137 10.90 24.97 20.44
CA ILE A 137 11.71 25.48 19.33
C ILE A 137 11.80 27.00 19.40
#